data_3b91d27348e4b46afd5420bc43b5c0ec
#
_entry.id   3b91d27348e4b46afd5420bc43b5c0ec
#
_cell.length_a   1.000
_cell.length_b   1.000
_cell.length_c   1.000
_cell.angle_alpha   90.00
_cell.angle_beta   90.00
_cell.angle_gamma   90.00
#
_symmetry.space_group_name_H-M   'P 1'
#
loop_
_entity.id
_entity.type
_entity.pdbx_description
1 polymer ?
#
loop_
_entity_poly.entity_id
_entity_poly.type
_entity_poly.pdbx_seq_one_letter_code
_entity_poly.pdbx_strand_id
1 'polypeptide(L)'
;MQNKDKDKIRLPYQVIALDLDGTLTNHAKEVTPRTRQALLKAQEEGAVIVLASGRPTYGIEPVADCLDMERNGGFILSYNGGKIVDWKTKEVLYSNHLPDEVIPLLHNYARTHQLALLGYAGNEIITEMPDDEYVKEESRINKMTVRKVDDLEANLEPHPTKLLMTGQPERMEQVEKELASQLADRMDIYRSAPFFLELVPKGIDKAQSLMRLLETLQLTPADMIAFGDGYNDLSMIRLAGQGVAMANAAPEVREQADVVTASNEEDGIAEVLSKWWGEEA
;
A
#
# COMPACT_ATOMS: atom_id res chain seq x y z
N MET A 1 -29.50 -37.78 4.65
CA MET A 1 -28.80 -36.48 4.61
C MET A 1 -27.57 -36.67 3.73
N GLN A 2 -27.68 -36.33 2.45
CA GLN A 2 -26.59 -36.47 1.48
C GLN A 2 -25.69 -35.24 1.54
N ASN A 3 -24.42 -35.54 1.62
CA ASN A 3 -23.29 -34.63 1.70
C ASN A 3 -23.24 -33.68 0.46
N LYS A 4 -23.60 -32.40 0.63
CA LYS A 4 -23.57 -31.37 -0.40
C LYS A 4 -22.23 -30.64 -0.48
N ASP A 5 -21.13 -31.23 0.04
CA ASP A 5 -19.78 -30.65 0.03
C ASP A 5 -18.83 -31.21 -1.06
N LYS A 6 -19.43 -31.77 -2.11
CA LYS A 6 -18.65 -32.20 -3.28
C LYS A 6 -18.88 -31.20 -4.40
N ASP A 7 -17.85 -30.46 -4.76
CA ASP A 7 -17.61 -29.57 -5.89
C ASP A 7 -17.43 -28.07 -5.57
N LYS A 8 -16.82 -27.74 -4.43
CA LYS A 8 -16.07 -26.47 -4.41
C LYS A 8 -14.79 -26.69 -5.20
N ILE A 9 -14.75 -26.16 -6.43
CA ILE A 9 -13.51 -26.01 -7.19
C ILE A 9 -12.54 -25.32 -6.24
N ARG A 10 -11.45 -26.00 -5.85
CA ARG A 10 -10.46 -25.40 -4.99
C ARG A 10 -9.81 -24.30 -5.81
N LEU A 11 -10.01 -23.05 -5.42
CA LEU A 11 -9.33 -21.91 -6.03
C LEU A 11 -7.83 -22.18 -6.02
N PRO A 12 -7.11 -21.88 -7.08
CA PRO A 12 -5.67 -22.05 -7.12
C PRO A 12 -4.99 -21.19 -6.05
N TYR A 13 -5.56 -19.99 -5.77
CA TYR A 13 -5.14 -19.08 -4.71
C TYR A 13 -6.36 -18.54 -3.99
N GLN A 14 -6.27 -18.48 -2.65
CA GLN A 14 -7.35 -17.96 -1.79
C GLN A 14 -7.18 -16.47 -1.52
N VAL A 15 -5.97 -15.94 -1.68
CA VAL A 15 -5.63 -14.53 -1.46
C VAL A 15 -5.02 -13.94 -2.71
N ILE A 16 -5.51 -12.77 -3.11
CA ILE A 16 -4.96 -11.97 -4.20
C ILE A 16 -4.43 -10.66 -3.58
N ALA A 17 -3.11 -10.56 -3.43
CA ALA A 17 -2.44 -9.37 -2.93
C ALA A 17 -2.04 -8.45 -4.08
N LEU A 18 -2.44 -7.19 -4.02
CA LEU A 18 -2.30 -6.23 -5.11
C LEU A 18 -1.63 -4.95 -4.59
N ASP A 19 -0.49 -4.60 -5.17
CA ASP A 19 -0.06 -3.21 -5.11
C ASP A 19 -0.99 -2.31 -5.93
N LEU A 20 -0.97 -1.00 -5.69
CA LEU A 20 -1.86 -0.05 -6.35
C LEU A 20 -1.21 0.69 -7.52
N ASP A 21 -0.19 1.49 -7.20
CA ASP A 21 0.35 2.48 -8.12
C ASP A 21 1.33 1.86 -9.12
N GLY A 22 0.94 1.75 -10.38
CA GLY A 22 1.72 1.03 -11.40
C GLY A 22 1.37 -0.46 -11.50
N THR A 23 0.47 -0.95 -10.65
CA THR A 23 0.03 -2.34 -10.63
C THR A 23 -1.47 -2.46 -10.86
N LEU A 24 -2.31 -2.18 -9.86
CA LEU A 24 -3.77 -2.28 -9.97
C LEU A 24 -4.38 -1.07 -10.69
N THR A 25 -3.81 0.12 -10.45
CA THR A 25 -4.31 1.36 -11.05
C THR A 25 -3.45 1.80 -12.23
N ASN A 26 -4.12 2.35 -13.25
CA ASN A 26 -3.50 2.96 -14.41
C ASN A 26 -2.90 4.36 -14.09
N HIS A 27 -2.35 5.07 -15.08
CA HIS A 27 -1.79 6.40 -14.90
C HIS A 27 -2.83 7.44 -14.45
N ALA A 28 -4.13 7.23 -14.75
CA ALA A 28 -5.23 8.06 -14.24
C ALA A 28 -5.61 7.74 -12.79
N LYS A 29 -4.92 6.79 -12.14
CA LYS A 29 -5.22 6.28 -10.79
C LYS A 29 -6.60 5.63 -10.70
N GLU A 30 -6.98 4.90 -11.74
CA GLU A 30 -8.24 4.19 -11.85
C GLU A 30 -8.00 2.70 -12.12
N VAL A 31 -8.88 1.85 -11.59
CA VAL A 31 -8.93 0.42 -11.94
C VAL A 31 -9.67 0.28 -13.26
N THR A 32 -9.05 -0.37 -14.24
CA THR A 32 -9.68 -0.56 -15.55
C THR A 32 -10.92 -1.46 -15.45
N PRO A 33 -11.93 -1.29 -16.33
CA PRO A 33 -13.16 -2.08 -16.28
C PRO A 33 -12.92 -3.60 -16.34
N ARG A 34 -11.97 -4.05 -17.17
CA ARG A 34 -11.66 -5.47 -17.34
C ARG A 34 -10.99 -6.04 -16.09
N THR A 35 -10.01 -5.33 -15.51
CA THR A 35 -9.36 -5.74 -14.26
C THR A 35 -10.36 -5.75 -13.11
N ARG A 36 -11.23 -4.73 -13.02
CA ARG A 36 -12.31 -4.70 -12.03
C ARG A 36 -13.21 -5.92 -12.13
N GLN A 37 -13.68 -6.25 -13.33
CA GLN A 37 -14.56 -7.40 -13.55
C GLN A 37 -13.90 -8.72 -13.14
N ALA A 38 -12.63 -8.92 -13.50
CA ALA A 38 -11.87 -10.12 -13.14
C ALA A 38 -11.74 -10.27 -11.62
N LEU A 39 -11.46 -9.18 -10.90
CA LEU A 39 -11.35 -9.19 -9.44
C LEU A 39 -12.70 -9.41 -8.75
N LEU A 40 -13.78 -8.80 -9.24
CA LEU A 40 -15.13 -9.05 -8.69
C LEU A 40 -15.52 -10.51 -8.88
N LYS A 41 -15.25 -11.12 -10.04
CA LYS A 41 -15.49 -12.53 -10.29
C LYS A 41 -14.68 -13.40 -9.35
N ALA A 42 -13.39 -13.10 -9.13
CA ALA A 42 -12.58 -13.84 -8.17
C ALA A 42 -13.14 -13.77 -6.75
N GLN A 43 -13.66 -12.61 -6.32
CA GLN A 43 -14.33 -12.46 -5.02
C GLN A 43 -15.63 -13.28 -4.94
N GLU A 44 -16.45 -13.32 -5.99
CA GLU A 44 -17.67 -14.16 -6.06
C GLU A 44 -17.36 -15.65 -5.92
N GLU A 45 -16.21 -16.08 -6.42
CA GLU A 45 -15.69 -17.45 -6.28
C GLU A 45 -15.03 -17.71 -4.92
N GLY A 46 -14.90 -16.69 -4.07
CA GLY A 46 -14.42 -16.78 -2.70
C GLY A 46 -12.95 -16.35 -2.48
N ALA A 47 -12.30 -15.75 -3.46
CA ALA A 47 -10.96 -15.17 -3.25
C ALA A 47 -11.03 -13.91 -2.39
N VAL A 48 -10.05 -13.74 -1.51
CA VAL A 48 -9.87 -12.58 -0.64
C VAL A 48 -8.94 -11.57 -1.29
N ILE A 49 -9.41 -10.36 -1.52
CA ILE A 49 -8.59 -9.27 -2.05
C ILE A 49 -7.84 -8.57 -0.91
N VAL A 50 -6.55 -8.34 -1.12
CA VAL A 50 -5.69 -7.56 -0.22
C VAL A 50 -5.06 -6.42 -1.01
N LEU A 51 -5.41 -5.19 -0.68
CA LEU A 51 -4.81 -3.99 -1.26
C LEU A 51 -3.59 -3.59 -0.42
N ALA A 52 -2.38 -3.72 -0.96
CA ALA A 52 -1.13 -3.50 -0.26
C ALA A 52 -0.37 -2.30 -0.86
N SER A 53 -0.43 -1.14 -0.21
CA SER A 53 0.11 0.12 -0.75
C SER A 53 0.91 0.92 0.28
N GLY A 54 1.81 1.78 -0.22
CA GLY A 54 2.47 2.81 0.58
C GLY A 54 1.55 3.99 0.97
N ARG A 55 0.37 4.07 0.35
CA ARG A 55 -0.61 5.12 0.64
C ARG A 55 -1.16 5.03 2.06
N PRO A 56 -1.65 6.15 2.64
CA PRO A 56 -2.47 6.13 3.84
C PRO A 56 -3.79 5.36 3.58
N THR A 57 -4.40 4.85 4.64
CA THR A 57 -5.61 4.00 4.54
C THR A 57 -6.72 4.67 3.72
N TYR A 58 -6.99 5.95 3.96
CA TYR A 58 -8.01 6.71 3.22
C TYR A 58 -7.64 6.95 1.75
N GLY A 59 -6.34 6.98 1.40
CA GLY A 59 -5.90 7.06 0.01
C GLY A 59 -6.14 5.76 -0.79
N ILE A 60 -6.45 4.65 -0.11
CA ILE A 60 -6.79 3.36 -0.71
C ILE A 60 -8.31 3.16 -0.82
N GLU A 61 -9.08 3.81 0.04
CA GLU A 61 -10.55 3.68 0.13
C GLU A 61 -11.26 3.74 -1.23
N PRO A 62 -10.99 4.71 -2.14
CA PRO A 62 -11.67 4.76 -3.44
C PRO A 62 -11.46 3.51 -4.30
N VAL A 63 -10.32 2.83 -4.14
CA VAL A 63 -10.03 1.58 -4.85
C VAL A 63 -10.77 0.40 -4.20
N ALA A 64 -10.82 0.36 -2.87
CA ALA A 64 -11.59 -0.65 -2.12
C ALA A 64 -13.09 -0.55 -2.44
N ASP A 65 -13.63 0.67 -2.54
CA ASP A 65 -15.02 0.91 -2.93
C ASP A 65 -15.29 0.46 -4.36
N CYS A 66 -14.37 0.77 -5.29
CA CYS A 66 -14.47 0.31 -6.68
C CYS A 66 -14.56 -1.22 -6.79
N LEU A 67 -13.95 -1.96 -5.85
CA LEU A 67 -13.97 -3.43 -5.79
C LEU A 67 -15.07 -3.98 -4.88
N ASP A 68 -16.02 -3.17 -4.43
CA ASP A 68 -17.11 -3.56 -3.53
C ASP A 68 -16.63 -4.30 -2.26
N MET A 69 -15.42 -3.95 -1.74
CA MET A 69 -14.80 -4.66 -0.62
C MET A 69 -15.54 -4.49 0.70
N GLU A 70 -16.32 -3.44 0.89
CA GLU A 70 -17.19 -3.30 2.07
C GLU A 70 -18.25 -4.41 2.12
N ARG A 71 -18.78 -4.80 0.96
CA ARG A 71 -19.77 -5.88 0.83
C ARG A 71 -19.11 -7.25 0.81
N ASN A 72 -18.12 -7.43 -0.04
CA ASN A 72 -17.51 -8.73 -0.34
C ASN A 72 -16.48 -9.15 0.71
N GLY A 73 -15.94 -8.20 1.46
CA GLY A 73 -14.80 -8.40 2.36
C GLY A 73 -13.46 -8.15 1.66
N GLY A 74 -12.40 -8.24 2.42
CA GLY A 74 -11.04 -8.01 1.98
C GLY A 74 -10.27 -7.14 2.96
N PHE A 75 -8.99 -6.92 2.71
CA PHE A 75 -8.11 -6.21 3.63
C PHE A 75 -7.35 -5.09 2.95
N ILE A 76 -7.07 -4.05 3.72
CA ILE A 76 -6.17 -2.98 3.32
C ILE A 76 -4.89 -3.06 4.15
N LEU A 77 -3.75 -3.21 3.49
CA LEU A 77 -2.41 -3.00 4.03
C LEU A 77 -1.92 -1.63 3.59
N SER A 78 -2.10 -0.62 4.42
CA SER A 78 -1.62 0.74 4.18
C SER A 78 -0.22 0.97 4.75
N TYR A 79 0.43 2.06 4.32
CA TYR A 79 1.78 2.44 4.77
C TYR A 79 2.82 1.34 4.55
N ASN A 80 2.79 0.66 3.38
CA ASN A 80 3.65 -0.49 3.07
C ASN A 80 3.55 -1.66 4.07
N GLY A 81 2.37 -1.84 4.68
CA GLY A 81 2.13 -2.86 5.71
C GLY A 81 2.24 -2.34 7.15
N GLY A 82 2.39 -1.04 7.35
CA GLY A 82 2.37 -0.44 8.69
C GLY A 82 1.02 -0.57 9.41
N LYS A 83 -0.07 -0.77 8.65
CA LYS A 83 -1.41 -0.96 9.22
C LYS A 83 -2.20 -1.97 8.39
N ILE A 84 -2.92 -2.87 9.05
CA ILE A 84 -3.83 -3.84 8.44
C ILE A 84 -5.25 -3.56 8.92
N VAL A 85 -6.18 -3.37 7.99
CA VAL A 85 -7.59 -3.11 8.28
C VAL A 85 -8.45 -4.16 7.57
N ASP A 86 -9.32 -4.83 8.30
CA ASP A 86 -10.44 -5.56 7.71
C ASP A 86 -11.43 -4.55 7.15
N TRP A 87 -11.60 -4.51 5.82
CA TRP A 87 -12.39 -3.46 5.19
C TRP A 87 -13.88 -3.63 5.37
N LYS A 88 -14.34 -4.83 5.64
CA LYS A 88 -15.76 -5.11 5.90
C LYS A 88 -16.19 -4.68 7.30
N THR A 89 -15.38 -4.99 8.30
CA THR A 89 -15.70 -4.69 9.71
C THR A 89 -15.14 -3.35 10.17
N LYS A 90 -14.21 -2.77 9.39
CA LYS A 90 -13.39 -1.58 9.72
C LYS A 90 -12.48 -1.80 10.94
N GLU A 91 -12.30 -3.04 11.36
CA GLU A 91 -11.40 -3.40 12.46
C GLU A 91 -9.94 -3.26 12.05
N VAL A 92 -9.14 -2.62 12.90
CA VAL A 92 -7.69 -2.55 12.76
C VAL A 92 -7.09 -3.81 13.37
N LEU A 93 -6.62 -4.73 12.54
CA LEU A 93 -6.01 -5.99 12.97
C LEU A 93 -4.56 -5.84 13.40
N TYR A 94 -3.87 -4.87 12.83
CA TYR A 94 -2.47 -4.57 13.14
C TYR A 94 -2.18 -3.09 12.85
N SER A 95 -1.36 -2.50 13.71
CA SER A 95 -0.80 -1.16 13.46
C SER A 95 0.59 -1.08 14.10
N ASN A 96 1.56 -0.60 13.34
CA ASN A 96 2.88 -0.24 13.83
C ASN A 96 3.02 1.29 13.82
N HIS A 97 3.69 1.85 14.81
CA HIS A 97 3.72 3.28 15.05
C HIS A 97 5.15 3.80 15.14
N LEU A 98 5.34 5.03 14.71
CA LEU A 98 6.57 5.76 15.00
C LEU A 98 6.79 5.84 16.52
N PRO A 99 8.03 5.70 17.02
CA PRO A 99 8.32 5.98 18.42
C PRO A 99 7.96 7.42 18.76
N ASP A 100 7.26 7.63 19.88
CA ASP A 100 6.76 8.95 20.26
C ASP A 100 7.89 9.98 20.38
N GLU A 101 9.09 9.55 20.80
CA GLU A 101 10.25 10.42 20.98
C GLU A 101 10.88 10.93 19.67
N VAL A 102 10.60 10.31 18.51
CA VAL A 102 11.14 10.81 17.23
C VAL A 102 10.28 11.94 16.64
N ILE A 103 9.00 12.02 17.00
CA ILE A 103 8.08 13.00 16.43
C ILE A 103 8.52 14.45 16.69
N PRO A 104 8.82 14.86 17.94
CA PRO A 104 9.35 16.20 18.21
C PRO A 104 10.67 16.50 17.51
N LEU A 105 11.54 15.48 17.33
CA LEU A 105 12.81 15.64 16.64
C LEU A 105 12.59 15.95 15.16
N LEU A 106 11.70 15.18 14.50
CA LEU A 106 11.36 15.38 13.10
C LEU A 106 10.67 16.73 12.86
N HIS A 107 9.73 17.09 13.75
CA HIS A 107 9.02 18.36 13.68
C HIS A 107 9.95 19.55 13.83
N ASN A 108 10.84 19.55 14.84
CA ASN A 108 11.85 20.61 15.02
C ASN A 108 12.84 20.67 13.85
N TYR A 109 13.25 19.50 13.32
CA TYR A 109 14.12 19.44 12.13
C TYR A 109 13.44 20.11 10.94
N ALA A 110 12.20 19.76 10.63
CA ALA A 110 11.44 20.34 9.53
C ALA A 110 11.31 21.86 9.64
N ARG A 111 10.94 22.37 10.82
CA ARG A 111 10.85 23.83 11.08
C ARG A 111 12.19 24.53 10.90
N THR A 112 13.26 23.97 11.47
CA THR A 112 14.61 24.56 11.40
C THR A 112 15.12 24.66 9.95
N HIS A 113 14.79 23.66 9.14
CA HIS A 113 15.25 23.58 7.76
C HIS A 113 14.23 24.09 6.72
N GLN A 114 13.09 24.64 7.18
CA GLN A 114 12.01 25.16 6.34
C GLN A 114 11.50 24.12 5.32
N LEU A 115 11.32 22.87 5.78
CA LEU A 115 10.79 21.76 5.01
C LEU A 115 9.34 21.52 5.39
N ALA A 116 8.51 21.12 4.43
CA ALA A 116 7.16 20.69 4.75
C ALA A 116 7.21 19.30 5.37
N LEU A 117 6.59 19.18 6.55
CA LEU A 117 6.31 17.92 7.21
C LEU A 117 4.79 17.76 7.25
N LEU A 118 4.32 16.58 6.91
CA LEU A 118 2.90 16.28 6.91
C LEU A 118 2.62 14.95 7.62
N GLY A 119 1.45 14.90 8.21
CA GLY A 119 0.86 13.71 8.80
C GLY A 119 -0.55 13.50 8.27
N TYR A 120 -1.21 12.48 8.75
CA TYR A 120 -2.53 12.09 8.31
C TYR A 120 -3.47 12.06 9.52
N ALA A 121 -4.66 12.62 9.37
CA ALA A 121 -5.69 12.65 10.40
C ALA A 121 -7.05 12.37 9.74
N GLY A 122 -7.59 11.17 9.95
CA GLY A 122 -8.76 10.71 9.20
C GLY A 122 -8.51 10.77 7.70
N ASN A 123 -9.37 11.47 6.96
CA ASN A 123 -9.27 11.65 5.51
C ASN A 123 -8.52 12.94 5.11
N GLU A 124 -7.79 13.57 6.01
CA GLU A 124 -7.07 14.80 5.77
C GLU A 124 -5.55 14.60 5.88
N ILE A 125 -4.82 15.29 5.01
CA ILE A 125 -3.39 15.56 5.19
C ILE A 125 -3.28 16.81 6.07
N ILE A 126 -2.53 16.73 7.16
CA ILE A 126 -2.29 17.88 8.04
C ILE A 126 -0.85 18.35 7.93
N THR A 127 -0.65 19.65 7.84
CA THR A 127 0.68 20.27 7.72
C THR A 127 0.65 21.75 8.11
N GLU A 128 1.81 22.29 8.46
CA GLU A 128 2.00 23.73 8.67
C GLU A 128 2.21 24.49 7.33
N MET A 129 2.58 23.76 6.25
CA MET A 129 2.93 24.32 4.94
C MET A 129 1.99 23.81 3.83
N PRO A 130 0.68 24.17 3.85
CA PRO A 130 -0.30 23.65 2.89
C PRO A 130 -0.08 24.09 1.44
N ASP A 131 0.71 25.13 1.24
CA ASP A 131 0.97 25.69 -0.08
C ASP A 131 2.19 25.08 -0.77
N ASP A 132 2.95 24.21 -0.08
CA ASP A 132 4.07 23.47 -0.66
C ASP A 132 3.60 22.64 -1.87
N GLU A 133 4.38 22.64 -2.95
CA GLU A 133 3.99 21.99 -4.21
C GLU A 133 3.90 20.46 -4.06
N TYR A 134 4.75 19.86 -3.24
CA TYR A 134 4.76 18.42 -3.03
C TYR A 134 3.72 17.96 -2.03
N VAL A 135 3.31 18.82 -1.09
CA VAL A 135 2.11 18.59 -0.26
C VAL A 135 0.85 18.52 -1.14
N LYS A 136 0.75 19.43 -2.13
CA LYS A 136 -0.35 19.39 -3.11
C LYS A 136 -0.29 18.14 -3.99
N GLU A 137 0.91 17.68 -4.34
CA GLU A 137 1.07 16.43 -5.09
C GLU A 137 0.64 15.21 -4.27
N GLU A 138 1.02 15.12 -2.99
CA GLU A 138 0.54 14.05 -2.07
C GLU A 138 -1.00 14.07 -1.94
N SER A 139 -1.58 15.26 -1.81
CA SER A 139 -3.04 15.46 -1.82
C SER A 139 -3.69 14.92 -3.10
N ARG A 140 -3.10 15.24 -4.25
CA ARG A 140 -3.59 14.80 -5.56
C ARG A 140 -3.52 13.27 -5.71
N ILE A 141 -2.40 12.66 -5.32
CA ILE A 141 -2.17 11.21 -5.42
C ILE A 141 -3.19 10.44 -4.57
N ASN A 142 -3.40 10.89 -3.34
CA ASN A 142 -4.26 10.21 -2.38
C ASN A 142 -5.73 10.65 -2.43
N LYS A 143 -6.05 11.69 -3.21
CA LYS A 143 -7.39 12.32 -3.26
C LYS A 143 -7.87 12.79 -1.87
N MET A 144 -6.94 13.25 -1.03
CA MET A 144 -7.19 13.72 0.33
C MET A 144 -7.12 15.24 0.38
N THR A 145 -7.94 15.86 1.24
CA THR A 145 -7.89 17.30 1.49
C THR A 145 -6.70 17.67 2.36
N VAL A 146 -6.19 18.90 2.18
CA VAL A 146 -5.10 19.42 3.01
C VAL A 146 -5.68 20.39 4.04
N ARG A 147 -5.43 20.12 5.32
CA ARG A 147 -5.79 21.01 6.43
C ARG A 147 -4.52 21.66 7.01
N LYS A 148 -4.51 23.00 6.99
CA LYS A 148 -3.47 23.77 7.66
C LYS A 148 -3.61 23.66 9.17
N VAL A 149 -2.49 23.45 9.86
CA VAL A 149 -2.37 23.52 11.32
C VAL A 149 -1.24 24.49 11.70
N ASP A 150 -1.31 25.06 12.91
CA ASP A 150 -0.27 25.95 13.41
C ASP A 150 0.86 25.17 14.13
N ASP A 151 0.55 23.98 14.60
CA ASP A 151 1.47 23.04 15.24
C ASP A 151 1.11 21.62 14.83
N LEU A 152 1.98 21.01 14.01
CA LEU A 152 1.72 19.67 13.48
C LEU A 152 1.67 18.63 14.59
N GLU A 153 2.62 18.66 15.52
CA GLU A 153 2.72 17.67 16.60
C GLU A 153 1.46 17.62 17.46
N ALA A 154 0.91 18.82 17.82
CA ALA A 154 -0.30 18.92 18.60
C ALA A 154 -1.57 18.45 17.87
N ASN A 155 -1.52 18.28 16.55
CA ASN A 155 -2.66 17.91 15.70
C ASN A 155 -2.54 16.50 15.08
N LEU A 156 -1.43 15.80 15.29
CA LEU A 156 -1.29 14.41 14.85
C LEU A 156 -2.28 13.52 15.60
N GLU A 157 -2.74 12.48 14.90
CA GLU A 157 -3.40 11.36 15.58
C GLU A 157 -2.41 10.71 16.56
N PRO A 158 -2.89 10.16 17.69
CA PRO A 158 -2.03 9.43 18.61
C PRO A 158 -1.32 8.28 17.89
N HIS A 159 0.00 8.17 18.10
CA HIS A 159 0.82 7.09 17.54
C HIS A 159 0.72 7.00 16.00
N PRO A 160 1.21 8.01 15.25
CA PRO A 160 1.14 7.99 13.80
C PRO A 160 2.00 6.85 13.22
N THR A 161 1.47 6.18 12.20
CA THR A 161 2.18 5.11 11.47
C THR A 161 3.22 5.68 10.51
N LYS A 162 3.01 6.91 10.02
CA LYS A 162 3.86 7.53 9.01
C LYS A 162 3.81 9.05 9.15
N LEU A 163 4.96 9.67 8.96
CA LEU A 163 5.08 11.06 8.55
C LEU A 163 5.76 11.13 7.18
N LEU A 164 5.51 12.19 6.44
CA LEU A 164 6.15 12.44 5.16
C LEU A 164 6.79 13.82 5.18
N MET A 165 8.09 13.89 4.84
CA MET A 165 8.79 15.18 4.67
C MET A 165 8.97 15.44 3.19
N THR A 166 8.76 16.68 2.76
CA THR A 166 8.84 17.05 1.35
C THR A 166 9.77 18.23 1.12
N GLY A 167 10.33 18.29 -0.09
CA GLY A 167 11.18 19.37 -0.53
C GLY A 167 11.84 19.09 -1.87
N GLN A 168 12.71 20.01 -2.31
CA GLN A 168 13.43 19.83 -3.58
C GLN A 168 14.30 18.56 -3.57
N PRO A 169 14.36 17.81 -4.69
CA PRO A 169 15.01 16.50 -4.78
C PRO A 169 16.43 16.43 -4.20
N GLU A 170 17.27 17.40 -4.57
CA GLU A 170 18.66 17.45 -4.11
C GLU A 170 18.76 17.70 -2.59
N ARG A 171 17.79 18.47 -2.05
CA ARG A 171 17.70 18.70 -0.61
C ARG A 171 17.24 17.45 0.11
N MET A 172 16.24 16.72 -0.44
CA MET A 172 15.73 15.49 0.17
C MET A 172 16.79 14.39 0.21
N GLU A 173 17.68 14.30 -0.78
CA GLU A 173 18.81 13.37 -0.73
C GLU A 173 19.76 13.63 0.43
N GLN A 174 20.02 14.91 0.74
CA GLN A 174 20.85 15.29 1.87
C GLN A 174 20.15 15.01 3.20
N VAL A 175 18.88 15.38 3.32
CA VAL A 175 18.04 15.16 4.50
C VAL A 175 17.92 13.68 4.83
N GLU A 176 17.73 12.83 3.82
CA GLU A 176 17.70 11.37 3.99
C GLU A 176 18.99 10.88 4.67
N LYS A 177 20.15 11.27 4.16
CA LYS A 177 21.46 10.88 4.74
C LYS A 177 21.64 11.42 6.16
N GLU A 178 21.27 12.67 6.40
CA GLU A 178 21.39 13.32 7.71
C GLU A 178 20.51 12.63 8.75
N LEU A 179 19.22 12.44 8.47
CA LEU A 179 18.28 11.83 9.40
C LEU A 179 18.54 10.33 9.58
N ALA A 180 18.86 9.60 8.51
CA ALA A 180 19.21 8.18 8.61
C ALA A 180 20.45 7.97 9.50
N SER A 181 21.47 8.85 9.42
CA SER A 181 22.65 8.74 10.28
C SER A 181 22.33 8.90 11.77
N GLN A 182 21.23 9.56 12.13
CA GLN A 182 20.84 9.86 13.50
C GLN A 182 19.74 8.95 14.05
N LEU A 183 18.85 8.44 13.20
CA LEU A 183 17.61 7.79 13.61
C LEU A 183 17.42 6.37 13.04
N ALA A 184 18.36 5.84 12.24
CA ALA A 184 18.21 4.52 11.62
C ALA A 184 18.13 3.34 12.59
N ASP A 185 18.48 3.51 13.85
CA ASP A 185 18.27 2.55 14.92
C ASP A 185 16.83 2.52 15.44
N ARG A 186 16.05 3.61 15.23
CA ARG A 186 14.70 3.81 15.76
C ARG A 186 13.61 3.70 14.72
N MET A 187 13.90 4.09 13.47
CA MET A 187 12.92 4.17 12.39
C MET A 187 13.58 3.95 11.04
N ASP A 188 12.78 3.69 10.02
CA ASP A 188 13.22 3.63 8.64
C ASP A 188 12.95 4.96 7.92
N ILE A 189 13.92 5.40 7.15
CA ILE A 189 13.93 6.68 6.45
C ILE A 189 14.42 6.42 5.03
N TYR A 190 13.58 6.68 4.03
CA TYR A 190 13.92 6.46 2.63
C TYR A 190 13.06 7.32 1.72
N ARG A 191 13.52 7.56 0.49
CA ARG A 191 12.74 8.30 -0.50
C ARG A 191 11.89 7.35 -1.34
N SER A 192 10.57 7.59 -1.36
CA SER A 192 9.62 6.93 -2.28
C SER A 192 9.53 7.65 -3.63
N ALA A 193 9.83 8.93 -3.66
CA ALA A 193 10.03 9.75 -4.84
C ALA A 193 11.21 10.73 -4.58
N PRO A 194 11.80 11.34 -5.61
CA PRO A 194 12.91 12.27 -5.39
C PRO A 194 12.64 13.37 -4.36
N PHE A 195 11.38 13.77 -4.22
CA PHE A 195 10.90 14.87 -3.36
C PHE A 195 10.10 14.39 -2.14
N PHE A 196 9.87 13.09 -1.97
CA PHE A 196 9.15 12.49 -0.84
C PHE A 196 10.09 11.66 0.03
N LEU A 197 10.25 12.05 1.29
CA LEU A 197 10.98 11.31 2.30
C LEU A 197 10.03 10.65 3.29
N GLU A 198 9.94 9.34 3.21
CA GLU A 198 9.13 8.50 4.08
C GLU A 198 9.79 8.37 5.45
N LEU A 199 9.04 8.62 6.48
CA LEU A 199 9.42 8.54 7.88
C LEU A 199 8.49 7.53 8.55
N VAL A 200 8.94 6.28 8.70
CA VAL A 200 8.10 5.14 9.09
C VAL A 200 8.73 4.33 10.24
N PRO A 201 7.96 3.58 11.00
CA PRO A 201 8.48 2.64 11.99
C PRO A 201 9.46 1.65 11.36
N LYS A 202 10.41 1.20 12.16
CA LYS A 202 11.43 0.26 11.70
C LYS A 202 10.84 -1.08 11.27
N GLY A 203 11.34 -1.59 10.14
CA GLY A 203 11.03 -2.93 9.66
C GLY A 203 9.63 -3.09 9.10
N ILE A 204 9.01 -1.99 8.65
CA ILE A 204 7.76 -2.09 7.87
C ILE A 204 8.07 -2.71 6.52
N ASP A 205 7.32 -3.77 6.19
CA ASP A 205 7.48 -4.53 4.96
C ASP A 205 6.16 -5.21 4.58
N LYS A 206 5.79 -5.14 3.29
CA LYS A 206 4.54 -5.73 2.79
C LYS A 206 4.46 -7.23 3.06
N ALA A 207 5.55 -7.97 2.88
CA ALA A 207 5.57 -9.42 3.08
C ALA A 207 5.37 -9.80 4.55
N GLN A 208 6.01 -9.10 5.49
CA GLN A 208 5.82 -9.38 6.91
C GLN A 208 4.37 -9.16 7.36
N SER A 209 3.74 -8.13 6.84
CA SER A 209 2.33 -7.84 7.16
C SER A 209 1.37 -8.81 6.47
N LEU A 210 1.67 -9.24 5.25
CA LEU A 210 0.95 -10.32 4.58
C LEU A 210 1.09 -11.65 5.33
N MET A 211 2.27 -11.98 5.85
CA MET A 211 2.44 -13.17 6.69
C MET A 211 1.54 -13.15 7.92
N ARG A 212 1.48 -12.03 8.65
CA ARG A 212 0.57 -11.87 9.81
C ARG A 212 -0.90 -12.05 9.41
N LEU A 213 -1.29 -11.47 8.27
CA LEU A 213 -2.65 -11.62 7.75
C LEU A 213 -2.96 -13.06 7.39
N LEU A 214 -2.06 -13.74 6.67
CA LEU A 214 -2.22 -15.15 6.30
C LEU A 214 -2.35 -16.05 7.53
N GLU A 215 -1.52 -15.83 8.57
CA GLU A 215 -1.63 -16.54 9.85
C GLU A 215 -3.01 -16.33 10.49
N THR A 216 -3.53 -15.09 10.49
CA THR A 216 -4.88 -14.77 11.01
C THR A 216 -5.96 -15.51 10.22
N LEU A 217 -5.80 -15.65 8.91
CA LEU A 217 -6.71 -16.37 8.02
C LEU A 217 -6.51 -17.89 8.04
N GLN A 218 -5.52 -18.40 8.76
CA GLN A 218 -5.10 -19.81 8.76
C GLN A 218 -4.66 -20.30 7.38
N LEU A 219 -4.03 -19.44 6.62
CA LEU A 219 -3.49 -19.66 5.27
C LEU A 219 -1.97 -19.60 5.27
N THR A 220 -1.37 -20.03 4.17
CA THR A 220 0.06 -20.03 3.94
C THR A 220 0.41 -19.18 2.72
N PRO A 221 1.67 -18.78 2.52
CA PRO A 221 2.10 -18.12 1.30
C PRO A 221 1.74 -18.86 0.01
N ALA A 222 1.67 -20.19 0.02
CA ALA A 222 1.27 -21.00 -1.12
C ALA A 222 -0.20 -20.77 -1.56
N ASP A 223 -1.02 -20.23 -0.67
CA ASP A 223 -2.42 -19.90 -0.94
C ASP A 223 -2.61 -18.48 -1.49
N MET A 224 -1.51 -17.74 -1.74
CA MET A 224 -1.53 -16.35 -2.17
C MET A 224 -0.87 -16.16 -3.54
N ILE A 225 -1.51 -15.36 -4.40
CA ILE A 225 -0.89 -14.73 -5.57
C ILE A 225 -0.69 -13.25 -5.28
N ALA A 226 0.46 -12.69 -5.65
CA ALA A 226 0.78 -11.27 -5.43
C ALA A 226 1.19 -10.59 -6.72
N PHE A 227 0.73 -9.36 -6.92
CA PHE A 227 1.05 -8.50 -8.06
C PHE A 227 1.74 -7.22 -7.60
N GLY A 228 2.81 -6.83 -8.29
CA GLY A 228 3.57 -5.62 -7.98
C GLY A 228 4.44 -5.15 -9.12
N ASP A 229 4.96 -3.93 -9.03
CA ASP A 229 5.87 -3.34 -10.00
C ASP A 229 7.07 -2.59 -9.37
N GLY A 230 6.96 -2.21 -8.11
CA GLY A 230 7.96 -1.44 -7.38
C GLY A 230 8.95 -2.28 -6.56
N TYR A 231 10.04 -1.65 -6.14
CA TYR A 231 11.02 -2.29 -5.24
C TYR A 231 10.43 -2.66 -3.87
N ASN A 232 9.44 -1.90 -3.40
CA ASN A 232 8.70 -2.19 -2.16
C ASN A 232 7.78 -3.42 -2.27
N ASP A 233 7.59 -3.95 -3.49
CA ASP A 233 6.79 -5.15 -3.76
C ASP A 233 7.63 -6.43 -3.81
N LEU A 234 8.96 -6.31 -3.94
CA LEU A 234 9.86 -7.45 -4.09
C LEU A 234 9.68 -8.50 -2.98
N SER A 235 9.50 -8.05 -1.75
CA SER A 235 9.32 -8.94 -0.63
C SER A 235 8.02 -9.74 -0.73
N MET A 236 6.90 -9.11 -1.11
CA MET A 236 5.61 -9.80 -1.28
C MET A 236 5.58 -10.69 -2.53
N ILE A 237 6.22 -10.26 -3.63
CA ILE A 237 6.36 -11.07 -4.86
C ILE A 237 7.12 -12.37 -4.56
N ARG A 238 8.22 -12.28 -3.80
CA ARG A 238 9.00 -13.45 -3.41
C ARG A 238 8.31 -14.34 -2.38
N LEU A 239 7.46 -13.76 -1.55
CA LEU A 239 6.74 -14.48 -0.50
C LEU A 239 5.61 -15.33 -1.08
N ALA A 240 4.89 -14.83 -2.06
CA ALA A 240 3.67 -15.44 -2.59
C ALA A 240 3.93 -16.82 -3.20
N GLY A 241 2.93 -17.69 -3.18
CA GLY A 241 2.94 -18.96 -3.90
C GLY A 241 3.04 -18.74 -5.41
N GLN A 242 2.59 -17.58 -5.90
CA GLN A 242 2.89 -17.04 -7.23
C GLN A 242 3.10 -15.53 -7.15
N GLY A 243 4.32 -15.10 -7.42
CA GLY A 243 4.67 -13.70 -7.54
C GLY A 243 4.59 -13.24 -9.00
N VAL A 244 3.84 -12.18 -9.27
CA VAL A 244 3.63 -11.62 -10.60
C VAL A 244 4.16 -10.20 -10.65
N ALA A 245 5.08 -9.93 -11.58
CA ALA A 245 5.51 -8.58 -11.89
C ALA A 245 4.76 -8.03 -13.11
N MET A 246 4.40 -6.75 -13.06
CA MET A 246 3.84 -6.05 -14.20
C MET A 246 4.91 -5.79 -15.27
N ALA A 247 4.55 -5.68 -16.54
CA ALA A 247 5.50 -5.38 -17.63
C ALA A 247 6.21 -4.03 -17.46
N ASN A 248 5.54 -3.07 -16.83
CA ASN A 248 6.10 -1.75 -16.48
C ASN A 248 7.01 -1.76 -15.24
N ALA A 249 7.14 -2.88 -14.53
CA ALA A 249 8.03 -3.01 -13.38
C ALA A 249 9.50 -2.82 -13.76
N ALA A 250 10.30 -2.39 -12.78
CA ALA A 250 11.75 -2.32 -12.94
C ALA A 250 12.34 -3.69 -13.32
N PRO A 251 13.42 -3.75 -14.12
CA PRO A 251 14.03 -5.01 -14.54
C PRO A 251 14.30 -5.97 -13.39
N GLU A 252 14.82 -5.46 -12.27
CA GLU A 252 15.17 -6.23 -11.09
C GLU A 252 13.93 -6.85 -10.41
N VAL A 253 12.78 -6.18 -10.48
CA VAL A 253 11.51 -6.70 -9.97
C VAL A 253 11.01 -7.83 -10.86
N ARG A 254 11.06 -7.63 -12.18
CA ARG A 254 10.66 -8.67 -13.16
C ARG A 254 11.51 -9.93 -13.06
N GLU A 255 12.81 -9.81 -12.81
CA GLU A 255 13.73 -10.95 -12.67
C GLU A 255 13.44 -11.79 -11.42
N GLN A 256 12.78 -11.23 -10.41
CA GLN A 256 12.47 -11.91 -9.14
C GLN A 256 11.06 -12.51 -9.09
N ALA A 257 10.23 -12.23 -10.09
CA ALA A 257 8.87 -12.74 -10.18
C ALA A 257 8.82 -14.12 -10.86
N ASP A 258 7.85 -14.93 -10.47
CA ASP A 258 7.57 -16.22 -11.14
C ASP A 258 6.98 -16.00 -12.54
N VAL A 259 6.22 -14.91 -12.71
CA VAL A 259 5.54 -14.53 -13.95
C VAL A 259 5.69 -13.04 -14.19
N VAL A 260 5.92 -12.66 -15.44
CA VAL A 260 5.76 -11.28 -15.91
C VAL A 260 4.50 -11.22 -16.77
N THR A 261 3.57 -10.34 -16.41
CA THR A 261 2.33 -10.13 -17.16
C THR A 261 2.37 -8.83 -17.96
N ALA A 262 1.28 -8.46 -18.65
CA ALA A 262 1.15 -7.18 -19.33
C ALA A 262 1.23 -6.00 -18.35
N SER A 263 1.28 -4.77 -18.85
CA SER A 263 1.34 -3.57 -18.00
C SER A 263 0.00 -3.28 -17.28
N ASN A 264 0.05 -2.36 -16.32
CA ASN A 264 -1.15 -1.83 -15.66
C ASN A 264 -2.09 -1.07 -16.61
N GLU A 265 -1.59 -0.63 -17.76
CA GLU A 265 -2.40 0.00 -18.83
C GLU A 265 -3.06 -1.04 -19.77
N GLU A 266 -2.57 -2.28 -19.75
CA GLU A 266 -2.95 -3.36 -20.67
C GLU A 266 -3.66 -4.52 -19.97
N ASP A 267 -4.26 -4.25 -18.80
CA ASP A 267 -5.02 -5.24 -18.02
C ASP A 267 -4.24 -6.49 -17.60
N GLY A 268 -2.95 -6.37 -17.28
CA GLY A 268 -2.07 -7.50 -16.96
C GLY A 268 -2.59 -8.37 -15.81
N ILE A 269 -3.26 -7.80 -14.80
CA ILE A 269 -3.88 -8.55 -13.72
C ILE A 269 -5.01 -9.42 -14.26
N ALA A 270 -5.92 -8.86 -15.06
CA ALA A 270 -7.02 -9.60 -15.66
C ALA A 270 -6.53 -10.73 -16.56
N GLU A 271 -5.44 -10.52 -17.31
CA GLU A 271 -4.83 -11.54 -18.15
C GLU A 271 -4.39 -12.76 -17.33
N VAL A 272 -3.78 -12.54 -16.18
CA VAL A 272 -3.37 -13.64 -15.28
C VAL A 272 -4.58 -14.31 -14.65
N LEU A 273 -5.52 -13.53 -14.10
CA LEU A 273 -6.69 -14.06 -13.39
C LEU A 273 -7.63 -14.84 -14.32
N SER A 274 -7.74 -14.48 -15.59
CA SER A 274 -8.57 -15.19 -16.57
C SER A 274 -8.17 -16.66 -16.79
N LYS A 275 -6.95 -17.03 -16.44
CA LYS A 275 -6.48 -18.42 -16.52
C LYS A 275 -7.18 -19.34 -15.51
N TRP A 276 -7.71 -18.79 -14.42
CA TRP A 276 -8.39 -19.54 -13.35
C TRP A 276 -9.86 -19.21 -13.24
N TRP A 277 -10.22 -17.97 -13.47
CA TRP A 277 -11.59 -17.49 -13.39
C TRP A 277 -12.11 -17.05 -14.78
N GLY A 278 -11.87 -17.87 -15.81
CA GLY A 278 -12.04 -17.59 -17.21
C GLY A 278 -13.21 -16.69 -17.60
N GLU A 279 -13.01 -15.87 -18.64
CA GLU A 279 -14.13 -15.21 -19.31
C GLU A 279 -15.05 -16.32 -19.86
N GLU A 280 -16.33 -16.33 -19.46
CA GLU A 280 -17.35 -17.04 -20.24
C GLU A 280 -17.37 -16.37 -21.61
N ALA A 281 -17.12 -17.18 -22.66
CA ALA A 281 -17.06 -16.75 -24.04
C ALA A 281 -18.41 -16.22 -24.55
#